data_29fc4e12e1b56b1b13ab166be27678d5
#
_entry.id   29fc4e12e1b56b1b13ab166be27678d5
#
_cell.length_a   1.000
_cell.length_b   1.000
_cell.length_c   1.000
_cell.angle_alpha   90.00
_cell.angle_beta   90.00
_cell.angle_gamma   90.00
#
_symmetry.space_group_name_H-M   'P 1'
#
loop_
_entity.id
_entity.type
_entity.pdbx_description
1 polymer ?
#
loop_
_entity_poly.entity_id
_entity_poly.type
_entity_poly.pdbx_seq_one_letter_code
_entity_poly.pdbx_strand_id
1 'polypeptide(L)'
;GSLILWSIVGQTYPDFVRNRLLDDMFLPALARLHKISRAVPLALASYISLPRSKEVANALRLDKHNCPYQNANCSIHCGSLTSGERPCDGFTEIMDRNLFDKLLEVGERSESFMSTSSIVERYYDHHKIHFYYLHVGNEISRVEIPEWVHSNKYLLDLTHAAIVNQCDKGRGYPVALMEAHEQAVVTNHDREEFRKVLEEALMRNNLPNYTSEKNRSKRTKWL
;
A
#
# COMPACT_ATOMS: atom_id res chain seq x y z
N GLY A 1 -5.88 3.01 0.77
CA GLY A 1 -4.87 2.59 -0.23
C GLY A 1 -3.46 2.78 0.30
N SER A 2 -2.47 2.28 -0.40
CA SER A 2 -1.05 2.38 -0.04
C SER A 2 -0.39 3.58 -0.72
N LEU A 3 0.58 4.20 -0.06
CA LEU A 3 1.50 5.15 -0.71
C LEU A 3 2.52 4.42 -1.61
N ILE A 4 2.70 3.13 -1.42
CA ILE A 4 3.51 2.28 -2.28
C ILE A 4 2.60 1.65 -3.32
N LEU A 5 2.72 2.03 -4.58
CA LEU A 5 1.80 1.65 -5.65
C LEU A 5 2.03 0.22 -6.17
N TRP A 6 1.90 -0.76 -5.27
CA TRP A 6 2.06 -2.20 -5.57
C TRP A 6 1.22 -2.68 -6.75
N SER A 7 -0.01 -2.18 -6.86
CA SER A 7 -0.94 -2.57 -7.91
C SER A 7 -0.53 -2.10 -9.30
N ILE A 8 0.35 -1.09 -9.40
CA ILE A 8 0.81 -0.55 -10.67
C ILE A 8 2.16 -1.16 -11.05
N VAL A 9 3.10 -1.20 -10.11
CA VAL A 9 4.48 -1.62 -10.38
C VAL A 9 4.64 -3.14 -10.31
N GLY A 10 3.87 -3.81 -9.45
CA GLY A 10 3.89 -5.28 -9.28
C GLY A 10 3.08 -6.08 -10.31
N GLN A 11 2.46 -5.42 -11.29
CA GLN A 11 1.64 -6.05 -12.33
C GLN A 11 2.35 -5.99 -13.69
N THR A 12 1.98 -6.90 -14.58
CA THR A 12 2.46 -6.91 -15.98
C THR A 12 1.72 -5.88 -16.84
N TYR A 13 1.67 -4.63 -16.37
CA TYR A 13 1.17 -3.54 -17.19
C TYR A 13 2.22 -3.08 -18.19
N PRO A 14 1.80 -2.57 -19.36
CA PRO A 14 2.72 -1.90 -20.27
C PRO A 14 3.43 -0.72 -19.58
N ASP A 15 4.70 -0.48 -19.92
CA ASP A 15 5.53 0.57 -19.29
C ASP A 15 4.89 1.96 -19.33
N PHE A 16 4.12 2.28 -20.38
CA PHE A 16 3.45 3.57 -20.46
C PHE A 16 2.44 3.80 -19.33
N VAL A 17 1.80 2.74 -18.80
CA VAL A 17 0.86 2.85 -17.67
C VAL A 17 1.61 3.25 -16.41
N ARG A 18 2.74 2.57 -16.14
CA ARG A 18 3.61 2.93 -15.02
C ARG A 18 4.12 4.36 -15.17
N ASN A 19 4.73 4.68 -16.31
CA ASN A 19 5.28 6.00 -16.56
C ASN A 19 4.22 7.09 -16.38
N ARG A 20 3.02 6.88 -16.91
CA ARG A 20 1.94 7.87 -16.79
C ARG A 20 1.44 8.03 -15.35
N LEU A 21 1.16 6.93 -14.66
CA LEU A 21 0.54 6.98 -13.33
C LEU A 21 1.56 7.27 -12.23
N LEU A 22 2.74 6.70 -12.30
CA LEU A 22 3.77 6.89 -11.29
C LEU A 22 4.61 8.14 -11.57
N ASP A 23 5.28 8.19 -12.73
CA ASP A 23 6.31 9.20 -13.00
C ASP A 23 5.71 10.57 -13.35
N ASP A 24 4.61 10.60 -14.15
CA ASP A 24 3.99 11.86 -14.58
C ASP A 24 2.95 12.40 -13.59
N MET A 25 2.35 11.55 -12.74
CA MET A 25 1.24 11.96 -11.87
C MET A 25 1.57 11.83 -10.38
N PHE A 26 1.87 10.63 -9.89
CA PHE A 26 1.98 10.38 -8.46
C PHE A 26 3.20 11.04 -7.83
N LEU A 27 4.41 10.83 -8.38
CA LEU A 27 5.64 11.40 -7.82
C LEU A 27 5.66 12.94 -7.89
N PRO A 28 5.23 13.59 -8.99
CA PRO A 28 5.06 15.05 -9.01
C PRO A 28 4.04 15.57 -7.99
N ALA A 29 2.94 14.84 -7.77
CA ALA A 29 1.96 15.20 -6.75
C ALA A 29 2.57 15.09 -5.34
N LEU A 30 3.32 14.03 -5.06
CA LEU A 30 4.03 13.81 -3.80
C LEU A 30 5.05 14.92 -3.55
N ALA A 31 5.85 15.29 -4.56
CA ALA A 31 6.81 16.39 -4.51
C ALA A 31 6.13 17.74 -4.25
N ARG A 32 4.96 17.97 -4.87
CA ARG A 32 4.17 19.20 -4.63
C ARG A 32 3.64 19.28 -3.20
N LEU A 33 3.12 18.17 -2.66
CA LEU A 33 2.66 18.10 -1.27
C LEU A 33 3.83 18.35 -0.30
N HIS A 34 4.99 17.75 -0.55
CA HIS A 34 6.21 18.03 0.23
C HIS A 34 6.59 19.50 0.19
N LYS A 35 6.53 20.15 -0.99
CA LYS A 35 6.79 21.61 -1.09
C LYS A 35 5.80 22.43 -0.26
N ILE A 36 4.52 22.08 -0.29
CA ILE A 36 3.47 22.74 0.50
C ILE A 36 3.72 22.54 2.00
N SER A 37 4.14 21.36 2.41
CA SER A 37 4.39 21.03 3.83
C SER A 37 5.49 21.88 4.47
N ARG A 38 6.34 22.52 3.67
CA ARG A 38 7.34 23.48 4.17
C ARG A 38 6.74 24.83 4.57
N ALA A 39 5.59 25.19 4.04
CA ALA A 39 4.92 26.45 4.31
C ALA A 39 3.77 26.30 5.32
N VAL A 40 3.10 25.16 5.33
CA VAL A 40 1.97 24.88 6.22
C VAL A 40 2.11 23.46 6.80
N PRO A 41 1.67 23.22 8.06
CA PRO A 41 1.65 21.87 8.62
C PRO A 41 0.73 20.97 7.82
N LEU A 42 1.29 20.15 6.94
CA LEU A 42 0.56 19.22 6.08
C LEU A 42 1.11 17.82 6.27
N ALA A 43 0.29 16.95 6.85
CA ALA A 43 0.55 15.53 6.97
C ALA A 43 -0.10 14.77 5.80
N LEU A 44 0.60 13.78 5.30
CA LEU A 44 0.09 12.78 4.35
C LEU A 44 0.29 11.41 4.96
N ALA A 45 -0.76 10.60 4.94
CA ALA A 45 -0.68 9.21 5.37
C ALA A 45 -1.59 8.32 4.53
N SER A 46 -1.25 7.06 4.43
CA SER A 46 -2.16 6.02 3.97
C SER A 46 -2.46 5.04 5.10
N TYR A 47 -3.63 4.43 5.04
CA TYR A 47 -4.08 3.43 5.99
C TYR A 47 -4.32 2.10 5.27
N ILE A 48 -3.74 1.04 5.80
CA ILE A 48 -3.86 -0.32 5.29
C ILE A 48 -4.41 -1.20 6.41
N SER A 49 -5.65 -1.62 6.24
CA SER A 49 -6.34 -2.56 7.12
C SER A 49 -5.79 -3.97 6.92
N LEU A 50 -5.63 -4.73 7.98
CA LEU A 50 -5.14 -6.11 8.00
C LEU A 50 -3.91 -6.35 7.09
N PRO A 51 -2.80 -5.63 7.31
CA PRO A 51 -1.62 -5.72 6.46
C PRO A 51 -1.06 -7.15 6.44
N ARG A 52 -0.56 -7.56 5.27
CA ARG A 52 0.10 -8.87 5.07
C ARG A 52 1.62 -8.76 4.98
N SER A 53 2.17 -7.60 5.29
CA SER A 53 3.61 -7.36 5.23
C SER A 53 4.37 -8.19 6.28
N LYS A 54 5.62 -8.47 5.95
CA LYS A 54 6.59 -9.19 6.79
C LYS A 54 7.93 -8.43 6.84
N GLU A 55 7.91 -7.11 6.64
CA GLU A 55 9.15 -6.31 6.56
C GLU A 55 9.91 -6.35 7.89
N VAL A 56 9.21 -6.15 9.02
CA VAL A 56 9.82 -6.19 10.35
C VAL A 56 10.16 -7.61 10.76
N ALA A 57 9.26 -8.56 10.54
CA ALA A 57 9.53 -9.98 10.80
C ALA A 57 10.73 -10.50 10.00
N ASN A 58 10.87 -10.08 8.74
CA ASN A 58 12.03 -10.41 7.92
C ASN A 58 13.32 -9.74 8.42
N ALA A 59 13.26 -8.53 8.97
CA ALA A 59 14.42 -7.90 9.60
C ALA A 59 14.87 -8.69 10.85
N LEU A 60 13.92 -9.16 11.66
CA LEU A 60 14.21 -10.01 12.83
C LEU A 60 14.85 -11.35 12.44
N ARG A 61 14.55 -11.88 11.26
CA ARG A 61 15.24 -13.10 10.75
C ARG A 61 16.75 -12.90 10.56
N LEU A 62 17.17 -11.67 10.29
CA LEU A 62 18.57 -11.31 10.08
C LEU A 62 19.29 -10.95 11.37
N ASP A 63 18.59 -10.90 12.51
CA ASP A 63 19.21 -10.71 13.81
C ASP A 63 20.18 -11.86 14.13
N LYS A 64 21.29 -11.54 14.78
CA LYS A 64 22.36 -12.48 15.13
C LYS A 64 21.91 -13.68 15.97
N HIS A 65 20.78 -13.55 16.69
CA HIS A 65 20.21 -14.66 17.46
C HIS A 65 19.43 -15.64 16.58
N ASN A 66 18.95 -15.19 15.42
CA ASN A 66 18.14 -15.99 14.50
C ASN A 66 18.95 -16.41 13.26
N CYS A 67 19.92 -15.60 12.85
CA CYS A 67 20.83 -15.91 11.75
C CYS A 67 22.26 -16.04 12.29
N PRO A 68 22.84 -17.25 12.30
CA PRO A 68 24.18 -17.47 12.88
C PRO A 68 25.32 -16.94 11.99
N TYR A 69 25.00 -16.45 10.79
CA TYR A 69 25.99 -15.98 9.81
C TYR A 69 26.23 -14.48 9.94
N GLN A 70 27.50 -14.07 10.07
CA GLN A 70 27.87 -12.66 10.23
C GLN A 70 27.45 -11.79 9.03
N ASN A 71 27.48 -12.38 7.82
CA ASN A 71 26.96 -11.76 6.61
C ASN A 71 25.71 -12.51 6.18
N ALA A 72 24.54 -11.88 6.29
CA ALA A 72 23.26 -12.48 5.96
C ALA A 72 23.07 -12.67 4.43
N ASN A 73 23.98 -13.40 3.80
CA ASN A 73 23.89 -13.79 2.39
C ASN A 73 23.21 -15.15 2.29
N CYS A 74 21.88 -15.13 2.21
CA CYS A 74 21.06 -16.34 2.14
C CYS A 74 21.40 -17.24 0.94
N SER A 75 21.82 -16.67 -0.17
CA SER A 75 22.18 -17.44 -1.36
C SER A 75 23.44 -18.30 -1.12
N ILE A 76 24.41 -17.78 -0.37
CA ILE A 76 25.65 -18.49 -0.08
C ILE A 76 25.43 -19.50 1.07
N HIS A 77 24.81 -19.07 2.17
CA HIS A 77 24.75 -19.88 3.38
C HIS A 77 23.56 -20.85 3.44
N CYS A 78 22.46 -20.50 2.78
CA CYS A 78 21.19 -21.24 2.86
C CYS A 78 20.63 -21.65 1.49
N GLY A 79 21.37 -21.42 0.41
CA GLY A 79 20.89 -21.68 -0.96
C GLY A 79 20.57 -23.15 -1.24
N SER A 80 21.26 -24.08 -0.55
CA SER A 80 21.01 -25.52 -0.64
C SER A 80 19.99 -26.05 0.38
N LEU A 81 19.56 -25.23 1.36
CA LEU A 81 18.65 -25.66 2.40
C LEU A 81 17.20 -25.50 1.94
N THR A 82 16.38 -26.50 2.23
CA THR A 82 14.94 -26.46 1.97
C THR A 82 14.22 -25.64 3.06
N SER A 83 12.93 -25.34 2.82
CA SER A 83 12.07 -24.68 3.81
C SER A 83 11.94 -25.59 5.06
N GLY A 84 12.15 -25.03 6.23
CA GLY A 84 12.17 -25.75 7.51
C GLY A 84 13.58 -26.12 8.01
N GLU A 85 14.62 -26.06 7.17
CA GLU A 85 16.00 -26.38 7.57
C GLU A 85 16.84 -25.15 7.93
N ARG A 86 16.37 -23.95 7.62
CA ARG A 86 17.11 -22.71 7.89
C ARG A 86 16.92 -22.29 9.35
N PRO A 87 17.95 -21.82 10.03
CA PRO A 87 17.85 -21.37 11.43
C PRO A 87 16.76 -20.32 11.66
N CYS A 88 16.50 -19.48 10.65
CA CYS A 88 15.52 -18.40 10.72
C CYS A 88 14.10 -18.78 10.25
N ASP A 89 13.82 -20.03 9.95
CA ASP A 89 12.53 -20.46 9.40
C ASP A 89 11.37 -20.34 10.39
N GLY A 90 11.66 -20.31 11.70
CA GLY A 90 10.65 -20.02 12.72
C GLY A 90 9.91 -18.68 12.53
N PHE A 91 10.50 -17.72 11.83
CA PHE A 91 9.91 -16.41 11.54
C PHE A 91 9.23 -16.32 10.17
N THR A 92 9.27 -17.37 9.34
CA THR A 92 8.81 -17.32 7.94
C THR A 92 7.31 -17.07 7.82
N GLU A 93 6.53 -17.62 8.74
CA GLU A 93 5.06 -17.51 8.72
C GLU A 93 4.52 -16.33 9.53
N ILE A 94 5.40 -15.63 10.28
CA ILE A 94 4.97 -14.51 11.12
C ILE A 94 4.76 -13.29 10.23
N MET A 95 3.56 -12.73 10.28
CA MET A 95 3.26 -11.41 9.72
C MET A 95 3.54 -10.34 10.76
N ASP A 96 3.94 -9.15 10.31
CA ASP A 96 4.22 -8.03 11.21
C ASP A 96 3.02 -7.72 12.11
N ARG A 97 1.78 -7.79 11.58
CA ARG A 97 0.57 -7.58 12.38
C ARG A 97 0.44 -8.56 13.54
N ASN A 98 0.87 -9.82 13.39
CA ASN A 98 0.82 -10.80 14.49
C ASN A 98 1.84 -10.47 15.60
N LEU A 99 2.99 -9.91 15.21
CA LEU A 99 4.01 -9.45 16.14
C LEU A 99 3.48 -8.24 16.93
N PHE A 100 2.98 -7.22 16.24
CA PHE A 100 2.52 -5.98 16.86
C PHE A 100 1.21 -6.13 17.65
N ASP A 101 0.38 -7.12 17.35
CA ASP A 101 -0.79 -7.50 18.17
C ASP A 101 -0.39 -7.94 19.59
N LYS A 102 0.83 -8.43 19.77
CA LYS A 102 1.36 -8.83 21.09
C LYS A 102 2.16 -7.73 21.78
N LEU A 103 2.57 -6.71 21.06
CA LEU A 103 3.48 -5.68 21.55
C LEU A 103 2.78 -4.34 21.84
N LEU A 104 1.67 -4.05 21.18
CA LEU A 104 1.00 -2.77 21.26
C LEU A 104 -0.32 -2.87 22.05
N GLU A 105 -0.57 -1.90 22.90
CA GLU A 105 -1.88 -1.69 23.49
C GLU A 105 -2.79 -0.94 22.51
N VAL A 106 -4.11 -1.00 22.76
CA VAL A 106 -5.08 -0.27 21.91
C VAL A 106 -4.81 1.23 21.95
N GLY A 107 -4.72 1.84 20.79
CA GLY A 107 -4.35 3.24 20.61
C GLY A 107 -2.84 3.48 20.49
N GLU A 108 -1.99 2.48 20.73
CA GLU A 108 -0.55 2.61 20.59
C GLU A 108 -0.08 2.36 19.16
N ARG A 109 1.03 3.01 18.81
CA ARG A 109 1.77 2.75 17.58
C ARG A 109 3.18 2.26 17.86
N SER A 110 3.73 1.50 16.92
CA SER A 110 5.16 1.16 16.92
C SER A 110 6.02 2.39 16.61
N GLU A 111 7.32 2.24 16.77
CA GLU A 111 8.27 3.12 16.06
C GLU A 111 8.03 3.05 14.54
N SER A 112 8.50 4.05 13.83
CA SER A 112 8.38 4.09 12.38
C SER A 112 9.62 3.49 11.71
N PHE A 113 9.37 2.66 10.71
CA PHE A 113 10.37 1.94 9.92
C PHE A 113 10.44 2.53 8.52
N MET A 114 11.62 2.59 7.94
CA MET A 114 11.77 2.92 6.52
C MET A 114 11.44 1.68 5.70
N SER A 115 10.57 1.83 4.68
CA SER A 115 10.27 0.72 3.77
C SER A 115 11.48 0.42 2.88
N THR A 116 11.87 -0.85 2.86
CA THR A 116 12.90 -1.40 1.97
C THR A 116 12.28 -2.08 0.75
N SER A 117 11.06 -1.68 0.40
CA SER A 117 10.39 -2.18 -0.80
C SER A 117 11.20 -1.86 -2.05
N SER A 118 11.47 -2.88 -2.86
CA SER A 118 12.16 -2.71 -4.14
C SER A 118 11.44 -1.74 -5.10
N ILE A 119 10.15 -1.52 -4.89
CA ILE A 119 9.37 -0.53 -5.64
C ILE A 119 9.78 0.88 -5.24
N VAL A 120 9.88 1.15 -3.94
CA VAL A 120 10.34 2.45 -3.43
C VAL A 120 11.79 2.69 -3.84
N GLU A 121 12.66 1.71 -3.67
CA GLU A 121 14.08 1.83 -4.01
C GLU A 121 14.33 2.09 -5.51
N ARG A 122 13.54 1.48 -6.39
CA ARG A 122 13.77 1.56 -7.85
C ARG A 122 13.05 2.71 -8.54
N TYR A 123 11.89 3.13 -8.02
CA TYR A 123 10.98 3.99 -8.77
C TYR A 123 10.59 5.27 -8.06
N TYR A 124 10.86 5.42 -6.75
CA TYR A 124 10.41 6.60 -5.99
C TYR A 124 11.48 7.69 -5.88
N ASP A 125 12.62 7.51 -6.57
CA ASP A 125 13.74 8.45 -6.56
C ASP A 125 14.14 8.81 -5.12
N HIS A 126 14.09 10.08 -4.74
CA HIS A 126 14.42 10.57 -3.41
C HIS A 126 13.26 10.50 -2.40
N HIS A 127 12.07 10.05 -2.84
CA HIS A 127 10.91 9.95 -1.97
C HIS A 127 10.95 8.66 -1.15
N LYS A 128 11.37 8.79 0.11
CA LYS A 128 11.33 7.68 1.05
C LYS A 128 9.95 7.56 1.68
N ILE A 129 9.47 6.33 1.80
CA ILE A 129 8.23 6.00 2.48
C ILE A 129 8.58 5.26 3.76
N HIS A 130 8.06 5.78 4.88
CA HIS A 130 8.12 5.16 6.19
C HIS A 130 6.77 4.54 6.53
N PHE A 131 6.75 3.63 7.48
CA PHE A 131 5.52 3.04 7.98
C PHE A 131 5.63 2.74 9.47
N TYR A 132 4.50 2.69 10.13
CA TYR A 132 4.36 2.18 11.50
C TYR A 132 3.11 1.32 11.60
N TYR A 133 3.05 0.51 12.65
CA TYR A 133 1.88 -0.28 13.00
C TYR A 133 1.11 0.42 14.10
N LEU A 134 -0.21 0.39 14.02
CA LEU A 134 -1.13 1.02 14.96
C LEU A 134 -2.20 0.02 15.38
N HIS A 135 -2.39 -0.16 16.69
CA HIS A 135 -3.46 -0.97 17.23
C HIS A 135 -4.74 -0.15 17.35
N VAL A 136 -5.73 -0.40 16.49
CA VAL A 136 -7.01 0.36 16.47
C VAL A 136 -8.15 -0.36 17.19
N GLY A 137 -7.82 -1.32 18.08
CA GLY A 137 -8.79 -2.10 18.86
C GLY A 137 -9.15 -3.43 18.20
N ASN A 138 -9.70 -3.39 17.01
CA ASN A 138 -10.14 -4.60 16.28
C ASN A 138 -9.06 -5.23 15.41
N GLU A 139 -8.03 -4.48 15.09
CA GLU A 139 -6.95 -4.91 14.20
C GLU A 139 -5.66 -4.13 14.44
N ILE A 140 -4.58 -4.70 13.95
CA ILE A 140 -3.35 -3.95 13.70
C ILE A 140 -3.39 -3.44 12.27
N SER A 141 -3.35 -2.13 12.11
CA SER A 141 -3.23 -1.46 10.82
C SER A 141 -1.79 -1.09 10.51
N ARG A 142 -1.46 -0.93 9.24
CA ARG A 142 -0.21 -0.31 8.79
C ARG A 142 -0.50 1.08 8.26
N VAL A 143 0.20 2.06 8.78
CA VAL A 143 0.13 3.44 8.32
C VAL A 143 1.43 3.77 7.60
N GLU A 144 1.33 4.20 6.34
CA GLU A 144 2.48 4.65 5.56
C GLU A 144 2.50 6.17 5.48
N ILE A 145 3.67 6.72 5.67
CA ILE A 145 3.93 8.17 5.71
C ILE A 145 5.18 8.50 4.90
N PRO A 146 5.25 9.64 4.24
CA PRO A 146 6.48 10.08 3.60
C PRO A 146 7.50 10.62 4.60
N GLU A 147 8.76 10.70 4.19
CA GLU A 147 9.91 11.15 4.99
C GLU A 147 9.64 12.46 5.74
N TRP A 148 8.99 13.46 5.12
CA TRP A 148 8.76 14.75 5.79
C TRP A 148 7.78 14.68 6.96
N VAL A 149 6.89 13.69 6.97
CA VAL A 149 5.98 13.42 8.11
C VAL A 149 6.75 12.66 9.19
N HIS A 150 7.53 11.65 8.80
CA HIS A 150 8.39 10.90 9.72
C HIS A 150 9.38 11.81 10.47
N SER A 151 10.06 12.69 9.75
CA SER A 151 11.11 13.57 10.30
C SER A 151 10.56 14.73 11.14
N ASN A 152 9.24 14.94 11.15
CA ASN A 152 8.57 15.97 11.93
C ASN A 152 7.67 15.36 13.00
N LYS A 153 8.15 15.35 14.24
CA LYS A 153 7.40 14.74 15.37
C LYS A 153 5.97 15.28 15.50
N TYR A 154 5.75 16.58 15.28
CA TYR A 154 4.42 17.17 15.35
C TYR A 154 3.49 16.57 14.28
N LEU A 155 3.95 16.45 13.03
CA LEU A 155 3.16 15.86 11.94
C LEU A 155 2.91 14.37 12.16
N LEU A 156 3.90 13.66 12.70
CA LEU A 156 3.76 12.25 13.03
C LEU A 156 2.71 12.03 14.12
N ASP A 157 2.78 12.82 15.20
CA ASP A 157 1.83 12.74 16.32
C ASP A 157 0.42 13.20 15.88
N LEU A 158 0.32 14.23 15.04
CA LEU A 158 -0.94 14.67 14.44
C LEU A 158 -1.58 13.57 13.58
N THR A 159 -0.77 12.92 12.75
CA THR A 159 -1.22 11.79 11.90
C THR A 159 -1.75 10.65 12.75
N HIS A 160 -1.02 10.27 13.79
CA HIS A 160 -1.44 9.23 14.71
C HIS A 160 -2.77 9.59 15.39
N ALA A 161 -2.85 10.77 16.02
CA ALA A 161 -4.04 11.21 16.72
C ALA A 161 -5.27 11.32 15.78
N ALA A 162 -5.07 11.81 14.56
CA ALA A 162 -6.13 11.90 13.57
C ALA A 162 -6.65 10.52 13.17
N ILE A 163 -5.78 9.54 12.93
CA ILE A 163 -6.18 8.18 12.55
C ILE A 163 -6.92 7.49 13.71
N VAL A 164 -6.39 7.57 14.94
CA VAL A 164 -7.08 7.01 16.12
C VAL A 164 -8.48 7.61 16.26
N ASN A 165 -8.60 8.94 16.22
CA ASN A 165 -9.92 9.60 16.31
C ASN A 165 -10.88 9.20 15.19
N GLN A 166 -10.36 9.00 13.96
CA GLN A 166 -11.17 8.53 12.83
C GLN A 166 -11.62 7.08 13.00
N CYS A 167 -10.75 6.21 13.53
CA CYS A 167 -11.08 4.82 13.83
C CYS A 167 -12.10 4.71 14.96
N ASP A 168 -11.97 5.51 16.02
CA ASP A 168 -12.95 5.55 17.13
C ASP A 168 -14.36 5.91 16.62
N LYS A 169 -14.44 6.93 15.74
CA LYS A 169 -15.71 7.33 15.11
C LYS A 169 -16.25 6.28 14.14
N GLY A 170 -15.38 5.57 13.45
CA GLY A 170 -15.71 4.57 12.44
C GLY A 170 -15.74 3.13 12.97
N ARG A 171 -15.79 2.91 14.30
CA ARG A 171 -15.83 1.60 14.94
C ARG A 171 -14.70 0.66 14.54
N GLY A 172 -13.47 1.21 14.47
CA GLY A 172 -12.27 0.47 14.16
C GLY A 172 -11.74 0.67 12.74
N TYR A 173 -12.41 1.50 11.91
CA TYR A 173 -11.91 1.89 10.58
C TYR A 173 -12.08 3.40 10.39
N PRO A 174 -11.13 4.12 9.74
CA PRO A 174 -11.24 5.56 9.56
C PRO A 174 -12.50 5.96 8.81
N VAL A 175 -13.37 6.75 9.44
CA VAL A 175 -14.69 7.13 8.89
C VAL A 175 -14.57 7.85 7.54
N ALA A 176 -13.58 8.73 7.38
CA ALA A 176 -13.36 9.41 6.10
C ALA A 176 -13.01 8.43 4.96
N LEU A 177 -12.32 7.33 5.25
CA LEU A 177 -12.02 6.30 4.24
C LEU A 177 -13.24 5.41 3.97
N MET A 178 -14.08 5.18 4.98
CA MET A 178 -15.35 4.46 4.81
C MET A 178 -16.27 5.22 3.87
N GLU A 179 -16.50 6.50 4.12
CA GLU A 179 -17.29 7.40 3.26
C GLU A 179 -16.73 7.46 1.84
N ALA A 180 -15.41 7.63 1.71
CA ALA A 180 -14.77 7.66 0.40
C ALA A 180 -14.96 6.32 -0.34
N HIS A 181 -14.92 5.20 0.36
CA HIS A 181 -15.13 3.87 -0.22
C HIS A 181 -16.58 3.73 -0.72
N GLU A 182 -17.56 4.12 0.09
CA GLU A 182 -18.98 4.07 -0.28
C GLU A 182 -19.27 4.91 -1.53
N GLN A 183 -18.67 6.10 -1.62
CA GLN A 183 -18.83 6.97 -2.79
C GLN A 183 -18.03 6.51 -4.01
N ALA A 184 -16.98 5.72 -3.82
CA ALA A 184 -16.19 5.17 -4.92
C ALA A 184 -16.74 3.84 -5.49
N VAL A 185 -17.88 3.36 -5.00
CA VAL A 185 -18.49 2.13 -5.51
C VAL A 185 -18.96 2.33 -6.94
N VAL A 186 -18.33 1.63 -7.86
CA VAL A 186 -18.71 1.61 -9.28
C VAL A 186 -19.87 0.63 -9.48
N THR A 187 -21.05 1.15 -9.74
CA THR A 187 -22.24 0.35 -10.00
C THR A 187 -22.18 -0.33 -11.37
N ASN A 188 -23.08 -1.29 -11.63
CA ASN A 188 -23.21 -1.88 -12.97
C ASN A 188 -23.60 -0.83 -14.02
N HIS A 189 -24.40 0.15 -13.63
CA HIS A 189 -24.78 1.28 -14.50
C HIS A 189 -23.53 2.10 -14.89
N ASP A 190 -22.70 2.50 -13.93
CA ASP A 190 -21.48 3.27 -14.19
C ASP A 190 -20.52 2.51 -15.12
N ARG A 191 -20.42 1.18 -14.95
CA ARG A 191 -19.60 0.32 -15.82
C ARG A 191 -20.15 0.32 -17.27
N GLU A 192 -21.47 0.31 -17.44
CA GLU A 192 -22.10 0.35 -18.75
C GLU A 192 -21.90 1.72 -19.40
N GLU A 193 -22.05 2.80 -18.66
CA GLU A 193 -21.79 4.16 -19.14
C GLU A 193 -20.32 4.35 -19.56
N PHE A 194 -19.38 3.91 -18.69
CA PHE A 194 -17.96 3.95 -19.04
C PHE A 194 -17.64 3.15 -20.30
N ARG A 195 -18.29 1.98 -20.47
CA ARG A 195 -18.11 1.17 -21.68
C ARG A 195 -18.62 1.90 -22.93
N LYS A 196 -19.75 2.60 -22.87
CA LYS A 196 -20.25 3.42 -23.98
C LYS A 196 -19.24 4.50 -24.37
N VAL A 197 -18.73 5.23 -23.38
CA VAL A 197 -17.68 6.26 -23.60
C VAL A 197 -16.45 5.65 -24.28
N LEU A 198 -16.01 4.47 -23.85
CA LEU A 198 -14.89 3.77 -24.44
C LEU A 198 -15.18 3.33 -25.89
N GLU A 199 -16.35 2.74 -26.14
CA GLU A 199 -16.79 2.34 -27.48
C GLU A 199 -16.84 3.54 -28.45
N GLU A 200 -17.38 4.69 -28.01
CA GLU A 200 -17.38 5.92 -28.79
C GLU A 200 -15.96 6.43 -29.07
N ALA A 201 -15.07 6.38 -28.09
CA ALA A 201 -13.68 6.79 -28.26
C ALA A 201 -12.94 5.90 -29.25
N LEU A 202 -13.17 4.58 -29.21
CA LEU A 202 -12.63 3.63 -30.19
C LEU A 202 -13.14 3.92 -31.60
N MET A 203 -14.45 4.16 -31.77
CA MET A 203 -15.05 4.50 -33.05
C MET A 203 -14.48 5.80 -33.62
N ARG A 204 -14.37 6.86 -32.81
CA ARG A 204 -13.76 8.14 -33.21
C ARG A 204 -12.31 8.00 -33.71
N ASN A 205 -11.59 7.04 -33.19
CA ASN A 205 -10.19 6.78 -33.55
C ASN A 205 -10.03 5.65 -34.58
N ASN A 206 -11.11 5.16 -35.19
CA ASN A 206 -11.14 4.04 -36.13
C ASN A 206 -10.46 2.77 -35.58
N LEU A 207 -10.55 2.54 -34.28
CA LEU A 207 -10.01 1.36 -33.62
C LEU A 207 -11.11 0.27 -33.52
N PRO A 208 -10.74 -1.01 -33.74
CA PRO A 208 -11.69 -2.10 -33.68
C PRO A 208 -12.23 -2.32 -32.27
N ASN A 209 -13.54 -2.43 -32.13
CA ASN A 209 -14.19 -2.78 -30.86
C ASN A 209 -14.37 -4.30 -30.78
N TYR A 210 -13.50 -4.96 -30.01
CA TYR A 210 -13.57 -6.41 -29.78
C TYR A 210 -14.52 -6.77 -28.62
N THR A 211 -15.81 -6.53 -28.83
CA THR A 211 -16.82 -7.03 -27.86
C THR A 211 -17.15 -8.49 -28.17
N SER A 212 -16.99 -9.39 -27.20
CA SER A 212 -17.33 -10.81 -27.40
C SER A 212 -18.83 -11.00 -27.67
N GLU A 213 -19.19 -11.92 -28.57
CA GLU A 213 -20.59 -12.26 -28.88
C GLU A 213 -21.41 -12.65 -27.64
N LYS A 214 -20.77 -13.26 -26.62
CA LYS A 214 -21.38 -13.55 -25.32
C LYS A 214 -21.79 -12.26 -24.58
N ASN A 215 -21.02 -11.21 -24.68
CA ASN A 215 -21.36 -9.90 -24.07
C ASN A 215 -22.41 -9.18 -24.89
N ARG A 216 -22.43 -9.37 -26.22
CA ARG A 216 -23.46 -8.86 -27.11
C ARG A 216 -24.82 -9.51 -26.83
N SER A 217 -24.87 -10.84 -26.71
CA SER A 217 -26.10 -11.58 -26.44
C SER A 217 -26.73 -11.28 -25.07
N LYS A 218 -25.94 -10.91 -24.08
CA LYS A 218 -26.45 -10.44 -22.78
C LYS A 218 -27.14 -9.08 -22.83
N ARG A 219 -26.82 -8.25 -23.82
CA ARG A 219 -27.42 -6.91 -24.04
C ARG A 219 -28.76 -7.02 -24.77
N THR A 220 -28.92 -8.02 -25.60
CA THR A 220 -30.19 -8.32 -26.29
C THR A 220 -31.00 -9.27 -25.41
N LYS A 221 -31.51 -8.80 -24.28
CA LYS A 221 -32.63 -9.49 -23.66
C LYS A 221 -33.81 -9.31 -24.57
N TRP A 222 -34.27 -10.39 -25.15
CA TRP A 222 -35.49 -10.47 -25.89
C TRP A 222 -36.65 -9.94 -25.04
N LEU A 223 -37.36 -8.94 -25.56
CA LEU A 223 -38.65 -8.51 -25.05
C LEU A 223 -39.68 -9.64 -25.23
#